data_9efca42b1534b353a3043830e69623f5
#
_entry.id   9efca42b1534b353a3043830e69623f5
#
_cell.length_a   1.000
_cell.length_b   1.000
_cell.length_c   1.000
_cell.angle_alpha   90.00
_cell.angle_beta   90.00
_cell.angle_gamma   90.00
#
_symmetry.space_group_name_H-M   'P 1'
#
loop_
_entity.id
_entity.type
_entity.pdbx_description
1 polymer ?
#
loop_
_entity_poly.entity_id
_entity_poly.type
_entity_poly.pdbx_seq_one_letter_code
_entity_poly.pdbx_strand_id
1 'polypeptide(L)'
;QRQMCIRDRCDTTHKNLIRFNNFCARTYPEANVLTDEIVSSWCDRRFSEKCKSRNTRVLPISQFLRYAVRHNWTKVSVPISLPRGGNKPRIPHIFTEDELADFFNATILVHKPVNISDFDFKLRRMQIPVFFRLLLSTGIRTNEARLLDCEDIDLKNGIIDIKHTKGWAQHRVALHPSIWELLKRYDHAVKKLLPKRKVFFPTSDDKYHDMKWQVYAFSEIWRRISKTDARPYDFRSNYAVKNINRWNYDGTEWFDKLLVLGRSMGHKNLQSTCYYYQLAPMFPDMLETLSGSYLHDILPNLENFYNDET
;
A
#
# COMPACT_ATOMS: atom_id res chain seq x y z
N GLN A 1 -13.27 8.77 -21.27
CA GLN A 1 -12.10 8.28 -20.49
C GLN A 1 -11.61 9.28 -19.42
N ARG A 2 -11.72 10.60 -19.59
CA ARG A 2 -11.33 11.61 -18.59
C ARG A 2 -12.22 11.65 -17.34
N GLN A 3 -13.49 11.33 -17.44
CA GLN A 3 -14.44 11.37 -16.30
C GLN A 3 -14.24 10.25 -15.28
N MET A 4 -13.71 9.09 -15.67
CA MET A 4 -13.50 7.95 -14.75
C MET A 4 -12.29 8.10 -13.82
N CYS A 5 -11.23 8.81 -14.23
CA CYS A 5 -10.09 9.13 -13.35
C CYS A 5 -10.42 10.14 -12.24
N ILE A 6 -11.54 10.83 -12.35
CA ILE A 6 -12.00 11.85 -11.40
C ILE A 6 -12.63 11.22 -10.15
N ARG A 7 -13.29 10.05 -10.26
CA ARG A 7 -14.06 9.45 -9.15
C ARG A 7 -13.22 9.08 -7.93
N ASP A 8 -12.07 8.45 -8.07
CA ASP A 8 -11.25 8.02 -6.92
C ASP A 8 -10.48 9.15 -6.22
N ARG A 9 -10.09 10.17 -6.99
CA ARG A 9 -9.61 11.45 -6.40
C ARG A 9 -10.78 12.25 -5.81
N CYS A 10 -11.99 12.00 -6.27
CA CYS A 10 -13.20 12.73 -5.90
C CYS A 10 -13.56 12.55 -4.42
N ASP A 11 -13.40 11.36 -3.83
CA ASP A 11 -13.89 11.11 -2.47
C ASP A 11 -13.17 11.92 -1.41
N THR A 12 -11.82 11.94 -1.41
CA THR A 12 -11.07 12.73 -0.43
C THR A 12 -11.17 14.23 -0.72
N THR A 13 -11.12 14.62 -2.00
CA THR A 13 -11.29 15.99 -2.45
C THR A 13 -12.69 16.48 -2.09
N HIS A 14 -13.72 15.74 -2.43
CA HIS A 14 -15.12 16.05 -2.12
C HIS A 14 -15.36 16.18 -0.63
N LYS A 15 -14.91 15.21 0.18
CA LYS A 15 -15.01 15.28 1.64
C LYS A 15 -14.32 16.51 2.23
N ASN A 16 -13.19 16.92 1.69
CA ASN A 16 -12.50 18.12 2.17
C ASN A 16 -13.19 19.41 1.72
N LEU A 17 -13.79 19.46 0.53
CA LEU A 17 -14.62 20.57 0.09
C LEU A 17 -15.87 20.72 0.97
N ILE A 18 -16.57 19.63 1.28
CA ILE A 18 -17.69 19.65 2.24
C ILE A 18 -17.25 20.16 3.62
N ARG A 19 -16.11 19.68 4.11
CA ARG A 19 -15.58 20.14 5.40
C ARG A 19 -15.22 21.61 5.39
N PHE A 20 -14.71 22.13 4.28
CA PHE A 20 -14.46 23.56 4.11
C PHE A 20 -15.76 24.36 4.09
N ASN A 21 -16.75 23.93 3.31
CA ASN A 21 -18.06 24.56 3.30
C ASN A 21 -18.70 24.60 4.70
N ASN A 22 -18.67 23.48 5.44
CA ASN A 22 -19.19 23.43 6.80
C ASN A 22 -18.40 24.33 7.77
N PHE A 23 -17.10 24.48 7.56
CA PHE A 23 -16.26 25.42 8.32
C PHE A 23 -16.69 26.87 8.04
N CYS A 24 -16.84 27.26 6.77
CA CYS A 24 -17.32 28.59 6.42
C CYS A 24 -18.69 28.89 7.06
N ALA A 25 -19.65 27.99 6.92
CA ALA A 25 -20.99 28.17 7.47
C ALA A 25 -21.04 28.28 9.02
N ARG A 26 -20.11 27.61 9.72
CA ARG A 26 -20.06 27.65 11.20
C ARG A 26 -19.27 28.84 11.73
N THR A 27 -18.16 29.18 11.08
CA THR A 27 -17.21 30.17 11.62
C THR A 27 -17.51 31.56 11.09
N TYR A 28 -18.10 31.64 9.90
CA TYR A 28 -18.41 32.90 9.23
C TYR A 28 -19.85 32.88 8.66
N PRO A 29 -20.88 32.75 9.53
CA PRO A 29 -22.28 32.57 9.09
C PRO A 29 -22.81 33.72 8.25
N GLU A 30 -22.34 34.95 8.52
CA GLU A 30 -22.78 36.19 7.82
C GLU A 30 -22.00 36.46 6.52
N ALA A 31 -20.98 35.64 6.21
CA ALA A 31 -20.16 35.88 5.04
C ALA A 31 -20.83 35.37 3.77
N ASN A 32 -21.24 36.30 2.90
CA ASN A 32 -21.81 35.99 1.58
C ASN A 32 -20.76 35.83 0.49
N VAL A 33 -19.52 36.17 0.76
CA VAL A 33 -18.39 36.12 -0.18
C VAL A 33 -17.19 35.46 0.49
N LEU A 34 -16.44 34.71 -0.29
CA LEU A 34 -15.19 34.12 0.19
C LEU A 34 -14.11 35.20 0.26
N THR A 35 -13.46 35.35 1.42
CA THR A 35 -12.38 36.33 1.66
C THR A 35 -11.04 35.64 1.89
N ASP A 36 -9.94 36.39 1.75
CA ASP A 36 -8.59 35.90 2.07
C ASP A 36 -8.46 35.48 3.53
N GLU A 37 -9.16 36.15 4.44
CA GLU A 37 -9.21 35.79 5.85
C GLU A 37 -9.82 34.39 6.09
N ILE A 38 -10.96 34.10 5.47
CA ILE A 38 -11.62 32.79 5.56
C ILE A 38 -10.70 31.69 5.04
N VAL A 39 -10.04 31.92 3.90
CA VAL A 39 -9.13 30.95 3.30
C VAL A 39 -7.88 30.74 4.16
N SER A 40 -7.30 31.83 4.68
CA SER A 40 -6.13 31.77 5.55
C SER A 40 -6.45 30.97 6.82
N SER A 41 -7.56 31.31 7.49
CA SER A 41 -8.03 30.61 8.69
C SER A 41 -8.25 29.12 8.47
N TRP A 42 -8.75 28.71 7.30
CA TRP A 42 -8.82 27.28 6.94
C TRP A 42 -7.45 26.67 6.73
N CYS A 43 -6.52 27.38 6.13
CA CYS A 43 -5.18 26.93 5.82
C CYS A 43 -4.26 26.87 7.04
N ASP A 44 -4.59 27.54 8.13
CA ASP A 44 -3.79 27.55 9.34
C ASP A 44 -3.58 26.15 9.92
N ARG A 45 -2.43 25.96 10.54
CA ARG A 45 -2.08 24.68 11.14
C ARG A 45 -2.92 24.47 12.40
N ARG A 46 -3.67 23.37 12.44
CA ARG A 46 -4.43 22.98 13.64
C ARG A 46 -3.49 22.43 14.71
N PHE A 47 -3.90 22.52 15.96
CA PHE A 47 -3.17 21.91 17.07
C PHE A 47 -2.91 20.42 16.79
N SER A 48 -1.68 19.95 16.98
CA SER A 48 -1.23 18.58 16.68
C SER A 48 -1.34 18.09 15.22
N GLU A 49 -1.72 18.95 14.27
CA GLU A 49 -1.85 18.55 12.86
C GLU A 49 -0.48 18.32 12.21
N LYS A 50 -0.25 17.11 11.66
CA LYS A 50 0.97 16.81 10.89
C LYS A 50 0.93 17.53 9.54
N CYS A 51 2.09 17.97 9.03
CA CYS A 51 2.20 18.68 7.74
C CYS A 51 1.52 17.94 6.58
N LYS A 52 1.67 16.61 6.52
CA LYS A 52 1.00 15.78 5.50
C LYS A 52 -0.53 15.84 5.60
N SER A 53 -1.09 15.83 6.80
CA SER A 53 -2.55 15.93 7.03
C SER A 53 -3.06 17.30 6.63
N ARG A 54 -2.34 18.38 6.99
CA ARG A 54 -2.62 19.74 6.55
C ARG A 54 -2.63 19.84 5.03
N ASN A 55 -1.60 19.32 4.36
CA ASN A 55 -1.52 19.34 2.90
C ASN A 55 -2.70 18.59 2.25
N THR A 56 -3.10 17.45 2.80
CA THR A 56 -4.28 16.69 2.32
C THR A 56 -5.57 17.48 2.47
N ARG A 57 -5.69 18.30 3.52
CA ARG A 57 -6.86 19.15 3.78
C ARG A 57 -6.89 20.41 2.91
N VAL A 58 -5.75 21.05 2.72
CA VAL A 58 -5.64 22.37 2.05
C VAL A 58 -5.54 22.25 0.53
N LEU A 59 -4.85 21.23 0.00
CA LEU A 59 -4.64 21.08 -1.44
C LEU A 59 -5.93 21.06 -2.27
N PRO A 60 -7.02 20.38 -1.88
CA PRO A 60 -8.30 20.44 -2.60
C PRO A 60 -8.88 21.86 -2.68
N ILE A 61 -8.73 22.63 -1.60
CA ILE A 61 -9.23 24.01 -1.55
C ILE A 61 -8.40 24.91 -2.46
N SER A 62 -7.08 24.79 -2.45
CA SER A 62 -6.21 25.51 -3.38
C SER A 62 -6.54 25.21 -4.85
N GLN A 63 -6.87 23.96 -5.16
CA GLN A 63 -7.29 23.57 -6.51
C GLN A 63 -8.65 24.19 -6.89
N PHE A 64 -9.62 24.16 -5.96
CA PHE A 64 -10.92 24.81 -6.14
C PHE A 64 -10.77 26.31 -6.33
N LEU A 65 -9.98 27.00 -5.50
CA LEU A 65 -9.75 28.44 -5.62
C LEU A 65 -9.09 28.84 -6.94
N ARG A 66 -8.10 28.08 -7.41
CA ARG A 66 -7.50 28.31 -8.75
C ARG A 66 -8.55 28.22 -9.86
N TYR A 67 -9.45 27.27 -9.75
CA TYR A 67 -10.57 27.16 -10.69
C TYR A 67 -11.51 28.37 -10.59
N ALA A 68 -11.94 28.71 -9.38
CA ALA A 68 -12.86 29.83 -9.13
C ALA A 68 -12.29 31.20 -9.58
N VAL A 69 -11.00 31.45 -9.33
CA VAL A 69 -10.32 32.66 -9.80
C VAL A 69 -10.27 32.71 -11.32
N ARG A 70 -9.96 31.60 -12.00
CA ARG A 70 -9.95 31.52 -13.48
C ARG A 70 -11.31 31.80 -14.11
N HIS A 71 -12.40 31.52 -13.39
CA HIS A 71 -13.77 31.76 -13.85
C HIS A 71 -14.35 33.09 -13.31
N ASN A 72 -13.52 33.93 -12.68
CA ASN A 72 -13.93 35.20 -12.08
C ASN A 72 -15.04 35.08 -11.01
N TRP A 73 -15.14 33.92 -10.34
CA TRP A 73 -16.09 33.70 -9.24
C TRP A 73 -15.61 34.31 -7.91
N THR A 74 -14.32 34.51 -7.77
CA THR A 74 -13.69 35.12 -6.60
C THR A 74 -12.37 35.78 -6.99
N LYS A 75 -11.96 36.76 -6.18
CA LYS A 75 -10.65 37.45 -6.29
C LYS A 75 -9.69 37.05 -5.18
N VAL A 76 -10.02 36.02 -4.41
CA VAL A 76 -9.22 35.54 -3.28
C VAL A 76 -7.86 35.04 -3.71
N SER A 77 -6.83 35.38 -2.96
CA SER A 77 -5.47 34.90 -3.17
C SER A 77 -5.38 33.39 -2.94
N VAL A 78 -4.84 32.69 -3.92
CA VAL A 78 -4.65 31.24 -3.80
C VAL A 78 -3.39 30.95 -3.01
N PRO A 79 -3.42 30.16 -1.92
CA PRO A 79 -2.22 29.78 -1.19
C PRO A 79 -1.24 29.02 -2.10
N ILE A 80 -0.07 29.60 -2.37
CA ILE A 80 0.83 29.15 -3.44
C ILE A 80 1.76 28.01 -2.95
N SER A 81 2.16 28.00 -1.70
CA SER A 81 3.08 26.98 -1.20
C SER A 81 2.68 26.47 0.16
N LEU A 82 2.35 25.19 0.17
CA LEU A 82 2.30 24.44 1.43
C LEU A 82 3.71 23.89 1.70
N PRO A 83 4.25 24.05 2.90
CA PRO A 83 5.51 23.43 3.26
C PRO A 83 5.43 21.94 2.93
N ARG A 84 6.35 21.43 2.13
CA ARG A 84 6.50 19.99 1.93
C ARG A 84 6.89 19.42 3.28
N GLY A 85 5.97 18.70 3.91
CA GLY A 85 6.26 18.07 5.18
C GLY A 85 7.46 17.14 5.04
N GLY A 86 8.51 17.39 5.78
CA GLY A 86 9.75 16.63 5.77
C GLY A 86 9.66 15.27 6.48
N ASN A 87 8.58 14.54 6.33
CA ASN A 87 8.54 13.17 6.81
C ASN A 87 9.43 12.31 5.91
N LYS A 88 10.53 11.83 6.45
CA LYS A 88 11.32 10.77 5.80
C LYS A 88 10.37 9.64 5.40
N PRO A 89 10.46 9.11 4.18
CA PRO A 89 9.67 7.95 3.79
C PRO A 89 10.01 6.80 4.74
N ARG A 90 8.98 6.10 5.24
CA ARG A 90 9.20 4.89 6.04
C ARG A 90 9.82 3.83 5.15
N ILE A 91 10.91 3.25 5.61
CA ILE A 91 11.50 2.07 4.98
C ILE A 91 10.57 0.88 5.31
N PRO A 92 10.09 0.12 4.32
CA PRO A 92 9.31 -1.08 4.56
C PRO A 92 10.13 -2.12 5.35
N HIS A 93 9.46 -2.87 6.20
CA HIS A 93 10.08 -4.03 6.84
C HIS A 93 10.15 -5.19 5.83
N ILE A 94 11.34 -5.74 5.63
CA ILE A 94 11.54 -6.95 4.83
C ILE A 94 11.66 -8.11 5.81
N PHE A 95 10.69 -9.02 5.74
CA PHE A 95 10.58 -10.13 6.68
C PHE A 95 11.66 -11.18 6.45
N THR A 96 12.29 -11.65 7.51
CA THR A 96 13.13 -12.85 7.49
C THR A 96 12.26 -14.10 7.36
N GLU A 97 12.88 -15.25 7.03
CA GLU A 97 12.16 -16.53 6.95
C GLU A 97 11.61 -16.94 8.32
N ASP A 98 12.37 -16.71 9.39
CA ASP A 98 11.96 -17.00 10.78
C ASP A 98 10.78 -16.13 11.19
N GLU A 99 10.83 -14.82 10.92
CA GLU A 99 9.70 -13.91 11.19
C GLU A 99 8.43 -14.33 10.44
N LEU A 100 8.57 -14.80 9.19
CA LEU A 100 7.44 -15.31 8.42
C LEU A 100 6.90 -16.62 9.02
N ALA A 101 7.77 -17.54 9.41
CA ALA A 101 7.38 -18.80 10.05
C ALA A 101 6.63 -18.52 11.36
N ASP A 102 7.19 -17.66 12.23
CA ASP A 102 6.57 -17.27 13.49
C ASP A 102 5.23 -16.57 13.29
N PHE A 103 5.16 -15.65 12.31
CA PHE A 103 3.92 -14.96 11.97
C PHE A 103 2.84 -15.96 11.54
N PHE A 104 3.14 -16.86 10.61
CA PHE A 104 2.14 -17.79 10.12
C PHE A 104 1.76 -18.87 11.14
N ASN A 105 2.67 -19.26 12.03
CA ASN A 105 2.35 -20.12 13.18
C ASN A 105 1.41 -19.39 14.15
N ALA A 106 1.68 -18.10 14.44
CA ALA A 106 0.83 -17.29 15.30
C ALA A 106 -0.56 -17.02 14.70
N THR A 107 -0.73 -17.04 13.37
CA THR A 107 -2.07 -16.89 12.74
C THR A 107 -3.02 -18.04 13.08
N ILE A 108 -2.50 -19.21 13.44
CA ILE A 108 -3.30 -20.39 13.82
C ILE A 108 -3.81 -20.25 15.26
N LEU A 109 -3.04 -19.54 16.10
CA LEU A 109 -3.28 -19.36 17.53
C LEU A 109 -4.07 -18.07 17.88
N VAL A 110 -4.86 -17.56 16.95
CA VAL A 110 -5.68 -16.38 17.19
C VAL A 110 -6.73 -16.67 18.26
N HIS A 111 -6.74 -15.88 19.34
CA HIS A 111 -7.75 -15.99 20.38
C HIS A 111 -9.05 -15.31 19.97
N LYS A 112 -10.17 -15.83 20.49
CA LYS A 112 -11.48 -15.23 20.27
C LYS A 112 -11.59 -13.93 21.08
N PRO A 113 -11.80 -12.77 20.43
CA PRO A 113 -12.14 -11.55 21.13
C PRO A 113 -13.49 -11.69 21.86
N VAL A 114 -13.64 -11.03 23.01
CA VAL A 114 -14.83 -11.15 23.87
C VAL A 114 -16.13 -10.76 23.15
N ASN A 115 -16.08 -9.81 22.21
CA ASN A 115 -17.25 -9.24 21.56
C ASN A 115 -17.52 -9.80 20.14
N ILE A 116 -17.00 -10.95 19.79
CA ILE A 116 -17.19 -11.57 18.47
C ILE A 116 -18.01 -12.87 18.61
N SER A 117 -18.98 -13.06 17.72
CA SER A 117 -19.76 -14.28 17.65
C SER A 117 -18.87 -15.50 17.34
N ASP A 118 -19.33 -16.71 17.68
CA ASP A 118 -18.59 -17.95 17.33
C ASP A 118 -18.48 -18.12 15.82
N PHE A 119 -19.50 -17.70 15.10
CA PHE A 119 -19.51 -17.77 13.64
C PHE A 119 -18.46 -16.83 13.02
N ASP A 120 -18.41 -15.55 13.43
CA ASP A 120 -17.42 -14.60 12.97
C ASP A 120 -16.00 -15.02 13.35
N PHE A 121 -15.83 -15.58 14.53
CA PHE A 121 -14.54 -16.10 14.96
C PHE A 121 -14.09 -17.29 14.11
N LYS A 122 -15.01 -18.20 13.77
CA LYS A 122 -14.73 -19.32 12.87
C LYS A 122 -14.31 -18.83 11.48
N LEU A 123 -15.03 -17.87 10.92
CA LEU A 123 -14.64 -17.21 9.66
C LEU A 123 -13.27 -16.57 9.76
N ARG A 124 -13.02 -15.78 10.81
CA ARG A 124 -11.75 -15.09 11.05
C ARG A 124 -10.57 -16.07 11.08
N ARG A 125 -10.69 -17.19 11.77
CA ARG A 125 -9.66 -18.23 11.85
C ARG A 125 -9.32 -18.83 10.49
N MET A 126 -10.31 -18.97 9.60
CA MET A 126 -10.09 -19.47 8.24
C MET A 126 -9.46 -18.39 7.34
N GLN A 127 -9.89 -17.14 7.49
CA GLN A 127 -9.52 -16.05 6.60
C GLN A 127 -8.10 -15.52 6.84
N ILE A 128 -7.73 -15.25 8.09
CA ILE A 128 -6.48 -14.59 8.43
C ILE A 128 -5.24 -15.31 7.87
N PRO A 129 -5.05 -16.62 8.09
CA PRO A 129 -3.89 -17.33 7.56
C PRO A 129 -3.82 -17.33 6.03
N VAL A 130 -4.97 -17.41 5.38
CA VAL A 130 -5.09 -17.47 3.92
C VAL A 130 -4.86 -16.08 3.31
N PHE A 131 -5.46 -15.05 3.90
CA PHE A 131 -5.34 -13.67 3.46
C PHE A 131 -3.88 -13.19 3.43
N PHE A 132 -3.15 -13.40 4.51
CA PHE A 132 -1.74 -12.97 4.58
C PHE A 132 -0.82 -13.81 3.70
N ARG A 133 -1.08 -15.11 3.53
CA ARG A 133 -0.35 -15.94 2.56
C ARG A 133 -0.60 -15.49 1.12
N LEU A 134 -1.83 -15.10 0.81
CA LEU A 134 -2.14 -14.52 -0.50
C LEU A 134 -1.34 -13.24 -0.75
N LEU A 135 -1.30 -12.31 0.22
CA LEU A 135 -0.49 -11.09 0.10
C LEU A 135 0.99 -11.39 -0.11
N LEU A 136 1.54 -12.32 0.67
CA LEU A 136 2.95 -12.71 0.59
C LEU A 136 3.31 -13.32 -0.76
N SER A 137 2.44 -14.17 -1.31
CA SER A 137 2.71 -14.94 -2.52
C SER A 137 2.44 -14.21 -3.82
N THR A 138 1.63 -13.14 -3.79
CA THR A 138 1.19 -12.42 -5.00
C THR A 138 1.63 -10.96 -5.04
N GLY A 139 1.96 -10.38 -3.89
CA GLY A 139 2.30 -8.96 -3.78
C GLY A 139 1.15 -8.01 -4.13
N ILE A 140 -0.11 -8.46 -4.26
CA ILE A 140 -1.27 -7.58 -4.46
C ILE A 140 -1.45 -6.62 -3.28
N ARG A 141 -2.13 -5.49 -3.52
CA ARG A 141 -2.38 -4.54 -2.42
C ARG A 141 -3.37 -5.12 -1.43
N THR A 142 -3.18 -4.81 -0.15
CA THR A 142 -4.07 -5.29 0.94
C THR A 142 -5.54 -4.97 0.69
N ASN A 143 -5.82 -3.80 0.10
CA ASN A 143 -7.19 -3.42 -0.23
C ASN A 143 -7.73 -4.16 -1.47
N GLU A 144 -6.89 -4.53 -2.41
CA GLU A 144 -7.26 -5.38 -3.56
C GLU A 144 -7.67 -6.76 -3.07
N ALA A 145 -6.86 -7.39 -2.23
CA ALA A 145 -7.18 -8.68 -1.63
C ALA A 145 -8.49 -8.65 -0.81
N ARG A 146 -8.71 -7.58 -0.05
CA ARG A 146 -9.92 -7.40 0.78
C ARG A 146 -11.21 -7.26 -0.05
N LEU A 147 -11.11 -6.72 -1.26
CA LEU A 147 -12.23 -6.44 -2.17
C LEU A 147 -12.40 -7.50 -3.25
N LEU A 148 -11.80 -8.69 -3.09
CA LEU A 148 -12.00 -9.78 -4.03
C LEU A 148 -13.40 -10.36 -3.90
N ASP A 149 -14.07 -10.49 -5.03
CA ASP A 149 -15.27 -11.30 -5.18
C ASP A 149 -14.92 -12.74 -5.57
N CYS A 150 -15.83 -13.66 -5.34
CA CYS A 150 -15.63 -15.05 -5.73
C CYS A 150 -15.45 -15.22 -7.24
N GLU A 151 -16.12 -14.39 -8.04
CA GLU A 151 -16.00 -14.38 -9.50
C GLU A 151 -14.66 -13.82 -10.02
N ASP A 152 -13.91 -13.10 -9.18
CA ASP A 152 -12.60 -12.57 -9.54
C ASP A 152 -11.51 -13.65 -9.50
N ILE A 153 -11.80 -14.81 -8.92
CA ILE A 153 -10.83 -15.89 -8.69
C ILE A 153 -11.21 -17.11 -9.50
N ASP A 154 -10.48 -17.32 -10.57
CA ASP A 154 -10.58 -18.55 -11.36
C ASP A 154 -9.80 -19.69 -10.68
N LEU A 155 -10.48 -20.38 -9.76
CA LEU A 155 -9.91 -21.53 -9.06
C LEU A 155 -9.67 -22.75 -9.97
N LYS A 156 -10.19 -22.77 -11.21
CA LYS A 156 -9.91 -23.83 -12.18
C LYS A 156 -8.54 -23.66 -12.82
N ASN A 157 -8.18 -22.41 -13.13
CA ASN A 157 -6.95 -22.10 -13.85
C ASN A 157 -5.87 -21.44 -12.95
N GLY A 158 -6.17 -21.15 -11.67
CA GLY A 158 -5.22 -20.54 -10.74
C GLY A 158 -4.91 -19.07 -11.06
N ILE A 159 -5.95 -18.30 -11.39
CA ILE A 159 -5.81 -16.90 -11.82
C ILE A 159 -6.70 -16.00 -10.95
N ILE A 160 -6.22 -14.81 -10.63
CA ILE A 160 -7.00 -13.74 -10.00
C ILE A 160 -7.05 -12.53 -10.91
N ASP A 161 -8.25 -12.04 -11.19
CA ASP A 161 -8.52 -10.79 -11.87
C ASP A 161 -8.71 -9.66 -10.86
N ILE A 162 -7.75 -8.76 -10.75
CA ILE A 162 -7.82 -7.61 -9.84
C ILE A 162 -8.59 -6.49 -10.52
N LYS A 163 -9.89 -6.37 -10.21
CA LYS A 163 -10.81 -5.36 -10.76
C LYS A 163 -10.84 -4.09 -9.90
N HIS A 164 -10.86 -4.23 -8.58
CA HIS A 164 -10.95 -3.13 -7.62
C HIS A 164 -9.56 -2.60 -7.24
N THR A 165 -8.98 -1.77 -8.09
CA THR A 165 -7.62 -1.24 -7.89
C THR A 165 -7.57 0.29 -7.92
N LYS A 166 -6.62 0.88 -7.19
CA LYS A 166 -6.40 2.32 -7.16
C LYS A 166 -5.98 2.82 -8.55
N GLY A 167 -6.81 3.70 -9.11
CA GLY A 167 -6.50 4.36 -10.38
C GLY A 167 -6.71 3.48 -11.60
N TRP A 168 -7.59 2.48 -11.55
CA TRP A 168 -8.03 1.67 -12.69
C TRP A 168 -6.93 0.85 -13.37
N ALA A 169 -5.86 0.53 -12.66
CA ALA A 169 -4.81 -0.37 -13.16
C ALA A 169 -5.23 -1.83 -12.91
N GLN A 170 -6.32 -2.26 -13.54
CA GLN A 170 -6.75 -3.66 -13.52
C GLN A 170 -5.61 -4.54 -14.03
N HIS A 171 -5.40 -5.66 -13.38
CA HIS A 171 -4.34 -6.59 -13.74
C HIS A 171 -4.71 -8.00 -13.32
N ARG A 172 -4.01 -8.95 -13.88
CA ARG A 172 -4.18 -10.37 -13.64
C ARG A 172 -2.98 -10.93 -12.91
N VAL A 173 -3.21 -11.83 -11.97
CA VAL A 173 -2.17 -12.48 -11.19
C VAL A 173 -2.32 -13.99 -11.33
N ALA A 174 -1.26 -14.67 -11.74
CA ALA A 174 -1.17 -16.13 -11.72
C ALA A 174 -0.77 -16.59 -10.31
N LEU A 175 -1.43 -17.63 -9.83
CA LEU A 175 -1.19 -18.20 -8.51
C LEU A 175 -0.13 -19.29 -8.58
N HIS A 176 0.82 -19.25 -7.66
CA HIS A 176 1.71 -20.39 -7.42
C HIS A 176 0.90 -21.61 -6.98
N PRO A 177 1.25 -22.86 -7.38
CA PRO A 177 0.46 -24.06 -7.06
C PRO A 177 0.11 -24.19 -5.58
N SER A 178 1.03 -23.88 -4.67
CA SER A 178 0.78 -24.00 -3.22
C SER A 178 -0.30 -23.05 -2.69
N ILE A 179 -0.31 -21.78 -3.17
CA ILE A 179 -1.34 -20.84 -2.76
C ILE A 179 -2.67 -21.13 -3.47
N TRP A 180 -2.62 -21.58 -4.72
CA TRP A 180 -3.80 -21.99 -5.46
C TRP A 180 -4.55 -23.12 -4.73
N GLU A 181 -3.84 -24.16 -4.31
CA GLU A 181 -4.44 -25.26 -3.53
C GLU A 181 -4.99 -24.77 -2.18
N LEU A 182 -4.29 -23.87 -1.52
CA LEU A 182 -4.76 -23.26 -0.27
C LEU A 182 -6.07 -22.49 -0.49
N LEU A 183 -6.19 -21.73 -1.58
CA LEU A 183 -7.41 -20.99 -1.90
C LEU A 183 -8.59 -21.91 -2.24
N LYS A 184 -8.36 -23.03 -2.91
CA LYS A 184 -9.40 -24.05 -3.15
C LYS A 184 -9.94 -24.62 -1.84
N ARG A 185 -9.05 -25.00 -0.93
CA ARG A 185 -9.44 -25.51 0.40
C ARG A 185 -10.21 -24.48 1.21
N TYR A 186 -9.74 -23.25 1.17
CA TYR A 186 -10.40 -22.12 1.82
C TYR A 186 -11.79 -21.89 1.23
N ASP A 187 -11.92 -21.80 -0.09
CA ASP A 187 -13.19 -21.60 -0.77
C ASP A 187 -14.20 -22.71 -0.40
N HIS A 188 -13.77 -23.96 -0.46
CA HIS A 188 -14.60 -25.09 -0.08
C HIS A 188 -15.07 -25.02 1.38
N ALA A 189 -14.18 -24.66 2.30
CA ALA A 189 -14.50 -24.55 3.72
C ALA A 189 -15.49 -23.42 4.01
N VAL A 190 -15.27 -22.24 3.42
CA VAL A 190 -16.16 -21.08 3.61
C VAL A 190 -17.50 -21.27 2.90
N LYS A 191 -17.52 -21.92 1.74
CA LYS A 191 -18.75 -22.25 1.01
C LYS A 191 -19.71 -23.14 1.82
N LYS A 192 -19.20 -23.99 2.72
CA LYS A 192 -20.05 -24.75 3.65
C LYS A 192 -20.75 -23.86 4.68
N LEU A 193 -20.17 -22.73 5.03
CA LEU A 193 -20.72 -21.78 6.00
C LEU A 193 -21.62 -20.74 5.33
N LEU A 194 -21.23 -20.27 4.15
CA LEU A 194 -21.87 -19.23 3.34
C LEU A 194 -21.99 -19.70 1.88
N PRO A 195 -22.96 -20.56 1.56
CA PRO A 195 -23.05 -21.21 0.23
C PRO A 195 -23.25 -20.26 -0.94
N LYS A 196 -23.93 -19.13 -0.70
CA LYS A 196 -24.31 -18.14 -1.73
C LYS A 196 -23.47 -16.87 -1.67
N ARG A 197 -22.31 -16.90 -0.99
CA ARG A 197 -21.48 -15.70 -0.83
C ARG A 197 -20.97 -15.18 -2.17
N LYS A 198 -20.87 -13.85 -2.25
CA LYS A 198 -20.28 -13.12 -3.37
C LYS A 198 -18.85 -12.72 -3.05
N VAL A 199 -18.61 -12.25 -1.81
CA VAL A 199 -17.29 -11.80 -1.37
C VAL A 199 -16.39 -12.98 -1.06
N PHE A 200 -15.14 -12.94 -1.50
CA PHE A 200 -14.20 -14.05 -1.29
C PHE A 200 -13.75 -14.14 0.18
N PHE A 201 -13.41 -13.01 0.81
CA PHE A 201 -13.15 -12.90 2.24
C PHE A 201 -14.32 -12.15 2.93
N PRO A 202 -15.45 -12.81 3.19
CA PRO A 202 -16.68 -12.15 3.64
C PRO A 202 -16.71 -11.90 5.15
N THR A 203 -17.52 -10.94 5.57
CA THR A 203 -18.12 -10.93 6.91
C THR A 203 -19.23 -11.99 7.00
N SER A 204 -19.81 -12.18 8.19
CA SER A 204 -21.01 -13.04 8.38
C SER A 204 -22.19 -12.65 7.48
N ASP A 205 -22.31 -11.37 7.11
CA ASP A 205 -23.37 -10.82 6.26
C ASP A 205 -22.99 -10.78 4.77
N ASP A 206 -21.96 -11.50 4.34
CA ASP A 206 -21.42 -11.48 2.98
C ASP A 206 -21.06 -10.06 2.49
N LYS A 207 -20.45 -9.25 3.36
CA LYS A 207 -19.94 -7.92 3.03
C LYS A 207 -18.42 -7.90 3.08
N TYR A 208 -17.82 -6.91 2.43
CA TYR A 208 -16.39 -6.65 2.59
C TYR A 208 -16.06 -6.22 4.01
N HIS A 209 -14.95 -6.71 4.54
CA HIS A 209 -14.42 -6.22 5.81
C HIS A 209 -14.11 -4.72 5.76
N ASP A 210 -14.08 -4.07 6.92
CA ASP A 210 -13.59 -2.69 7.06
C ASP A 210 -12.13 -2.55 6.60
N MET A 211 -11.76 -1.34 6.15
CA MET A 211 -10.40 -1.04 5.67
C MET A 211 -9.31 -1.28 6.71
N LYS A 212 -9.63 -1.30 8.00
CA LYS A 212 -8.68 -1.52 9.08
C LYS A 212 -8.59 -2.97 9.53
N TRP A 213 -9.49 -3.83 9.06
CA TRP A 213 -9.56 -5.24 9.47
C TRP A 213 -8.21 -5.95 9.37
N GLN A 214 -7.54 -5.88 8.21
CA GLN A 214 -6.24 -6.50 8.00
C GLN A 214 -5.13 -5.86 8.84
N VAL A 215 -5.25 -4.55 9.14
CA VAL A 215 -4.28 -3.84 9.99
C VAL A 215 -4.39 -4.30 11.44
N TYR A 216 -5.62 -4.43 11.95
CA TYR A 216 -5.85 -4.94 13.29
C TYR A 216 -5.44 -6.40 13.43
N ALA A 217 -5.81 -7.25 12.47
CA ALA A 217 -5.43 -8.65 12.46
C ALA A 217 -3.91 -8.84 12.43
N PHE A 218 -3.21 -8.10 11.58
CA PHE A 218 -1.75 -8.11 11.53
C PHE A 218 -1.11 -7.62 12.83
N SER A 219 -1.56 -6.47 13.34
CA SER A 219 -0.98 -5.87 14.54
C SER A 219 -1.17 -6.73 15.78
N GLU A 220 -2.31 -7.43 15.89
CA GLU A 220 -2.58 -8.37 16.98
C GLU A 220 -1.56 -9.52 16.98
N ILE A 221 -1.27 -10.07 15.82
CA ILE A 221 -0.33 -11.19 15.65
C ILE A 221 1.11 -10.70 15.80
N TRP A 222 1.48 -9.62 15.09
CA TRP A 222 2.85 -9.14 15.02
C TRP A 222 3.41 -8.71 16.38
N ARG A 223 2.61 -8.04 17.20
CA ARG A 223 3.03 -7.60 18.55
C ARG A 223 3.38 -8.75 19.50
N ARG A 224 2.93 -9.97 19.20
CA ARG A 224 3.24 -11.16 20.01
C ARG A 224 4.60 -11.75 19.66
N ILE A 225 5.06 -11.56 18.43
CA ILE A 225 6.26 -12.21 17.90
C ILE A 225 7.42 -11.22 17.71
N SER A 226 7.15 -9.93 17.51
CA SER A 226 8.18 -8.94 17.24
C SER A 226 7.83 -7.57 17.83
N LYS A 227 8.90 -6.79 18.12
CA LYS A 227 8.79 -5.39 18.54
C LYS A 227 9.05 -4.41 17.39
N THR A 228 9.37 -4.90 16.20
CA THR A 228 9.67 -4.05 15.03
C THR A 228 8.41 -3.43 14.43
N ASP A 229 8.55 -2.25 13.77
CA ASP A 229 7.43 -1.60 13.07
C ASP A 229 7.24 -2.25 11.70
N ALA A 230 6.35 -3.23 11.63
CA ALA A 230 5.90 -3.84 10.39
C ALA A 230 4.41 -3.60 10.13
N ARG A 231 3.99 -3.71 8.88
CA ARG A 231 2.62 -3.46 8.44
C ARG A 231 2.19 -4.50 7.41
N PRO A 232 0.89 -4.76 7.24
CA PRO A 232 0.40 -5.68 6.21
C PRO A 232 0.90 -5.36 4.80
N TYR A 233 1.10 -4.09 4.48
CA TYR A 233 1.61 -3.63 3.19
C TYR A 233 3.06 -4.05 2.93
N ASP A 234 3.83 -4.35 3.98
CA ASP A 234 5.24 -4.76 3.86
C ASP A 234 5.38 -6.16 3.23
N PHE A 235 4.34 -7.01 3.27
CA PHE A 235 4.30 -8.26 2.49
C PHE A 235 4.47 -8.02 0.99
N ARG A 236 3.91 -6.92 0.47
CA ARG A 236 4.08 -6.54 -0.92
C ARG A 236 5.53 -6.15 -1.23
N SER A 237 6.17 -5.41 -0.32
CA SER A 237 7.59 -5.06 -0.46
C SER A 237 8.47 -6.31 -0.38
N ASN A 238 8.16 -7.21 0.55
CA ASN A 238 8.83 -8.50 0.69
C ASN A 238 8.69 -9.36 -0.58
N TYR A 239 7.49 -9.45 -1.17
CA TYR A 239 7.27 -10.14 -2.43
C TYR A 239 8.16 -9.59 -3.55
N ALA A 240 8.20 -8.27 -3.71
CA ALA A 240 9.01 -7.64 -4.74
C ALA A 240 10.51 -7.89 -4.54
N VAL A 241 11.02 -7.66 -3.32
CA VAL A 241 12.44 -7.86 -2.98
C VAL A 241 12.85 -9.33 -3.16
N LYS A 242 12.03 -10.29 -2.69
CA LYS A 242 12.33 -11.72 -2.89
C LYS A 242 12.36 -12.14 -4.34
N ASN A 243 11.48 -11.59 -5.19
CA ASN A 243 11.53 -11.86 -6.63
C ASN A 243 12.80 -11.29 -7.25
N ILE A 244 13.14 -10.03 -6.93
CA ILE A 244 14.33 -9.37 -7.44
C ILE A 244 15.59 -10.14 -7.01
N ASN A 245 15.72 -10.53 -5.76
CA ASN A 245 16.88 -11.29 -5.26
C ASN A 245 17.03 -12.70 -5.86
N ARG A 246 15.98 -13.25 -6.46
CA ARG A 246 16.03 -14.57 -7.13
C ARG A 246 16.41 -14.51 -8.59
N TRP A 247 16.50 -13.32 -9.17
CA TRP A 247 16.85 -13.21 -10.58
C TRP A 247 18.35 -13.43 -10.78
N ASN A 248 18.69 -14.28 -11.74
CA ASN A 248 20.05 -14.38 -12.22
C ASN A 248 20.35 -13.15 -13.07
N TYR A 249 21.45 -12.49 -12.80
CA TYR A 249 21.86 -11.26 -13.49
C TYR A 249 22.76 -11.62 -14.68
N ASP A 250 22.17 -12.29 -15.69
CA ASP A 250 22.82 -12.64 -16.95
C ASP A 250 22.74 -11.53 -18.02
N GLY A 251 22.27 -10.36 -17.62
CA GLY A 251 22.41 -9.10 -18.36
C GLY A 251 21.25 -8.73 -19.28
N THR A 252 20.54 -9.67 -19.89
CA THR A 252 19.55 -9.34 -20.94
C THR A 252 18.08 -9.45 -20.52
N GLU A 253 17.77 -10.25 -19.53
CA GLU A 253 16.38 -10.54 -19.15
C GLU A 253 15.87 -9.73 -17.95
N TRP A 254 16.72 -9.00 -17.25
CA TRP A 254 16.29 -8.33 -16.01
C TRP A 254 15.21 -7.28 -16.24
N PHE A 255 15.26 -6.57 -17.37
CA PHE A 255 14.27 -5.55 -17.70
C PHE A 255 12.90 -6.16 -17.95
N ASP A 256 12.84 -7.29 -18.66
CA ASP A 256 11.62 -8.03 -18.90
C ASP A 256 11.05 -8.60 -17.59
N LYS A 257 11.90 -9.15 -16.75
CA LYS A 257 11.52 -9.61 -15.39
C LYS A 257 10.95 -8.46 -14.56
N LEU A 258 11.55 -7.26 -14.64
CA LEU A 258 11.07 -6.05 -13.96
C LEU A 258 9.71 -5.60 -14.50
N LEU A 259 9.49 -5.64 -15.81
CA LEU A 259 8.22 -5.32 -16.44
C LEU A 259 7.11 -6.31 -16.02
N VAL A 260 7.42 -7.61 -16.02
CA VAL A 260 6.49 -8.66 -15.59
C VAL A 260 6.13 -8.48 -14.11
N LEU A 261 7.12 -8.25 -13.24
CA LEU A 261 6.89 -7.95 -11.83
C LEU A 261 6.02 -6.71 -11.65
N GLY A 262 6.33 -5.63 -12.37
CA GLY A 262 5.54 -4.40 -12.33
C GLY A 262 4.09 -4.61 -12.76
N ARG A 263 3.85 -5.39 -13.82
CA ARG A 263 2.50 -5.73 -14.31
C ARG A 263 1.74 -6.59 -13.30
N SER A 264 2.37 -7.64 -12.77
CA SER A 264 1.75 -8.52 -11.78
C SER A 264 1.37 -7.78 -10.49
N MET A 265 2.16 -6.78 -10.10
CA MET A 265 1.87 -5.91 -8.96
C MET A 265 0.91 -4.76 -9.30
N GLY A 266 0.47 -4.59 -10.54
CA GLY A 266 -0.40 -3.48 -10.96
C GLY A 266 0.25 -2.10 -10.81
N HIS A 267 1.53 -1.97 -11.18
CA HIS A 267 2.22 -0.69 -11.26
C HIS A 267 1.91 0.02 -12.57
N LYS A 268 1.55 1.31 -12.50
CA LYS A 268 1.28 2.12 -13.68
C LYS A 268 2.53 2.57 -14.43
N ASN A 269 3.65 2.69 -13.70
CA ASN A 269 4.94 3.08 -14.23
C ASN A 269 6.04 2.21 -13.62
N LEU A 270 7.10 2.03 -14.38
CA LEU A 270 8.24 1.21 -13.99
C LEU A 270 8.98 1.75 -12.75
N GLN A 271 9.00 3.06 -12.57
CA GLN A 271 9.65 3.71 -11.43
C GLN A 271 9.10 3.20 -10.09
N SER A 272 7.81 2.83 -10.03
CA SER A 272 7.22 2.22 -8.83
C SER A 272 7.78 0.83 -8.53
N THR A 273 8.25 0.10 -9.54
CA THR A 273 8.91 -1.20 -9.37
C THR A 273 10.38 -1.01 -9.05
N CYS A 274 11.05 -0.06 -9.70
CA CYS A 274 12.45 0.28 -9.44
C CYS A 274 12.71 0.69 -7.98
N TYR A 275 11.73 1.24 -7.28
CA TYR A 275 11.83 1.52 -5.85
C TYR A 275 12.26 0.30 -5.02
N TYR A 276 11.79 -0.89 -5.39
CA TYR A 276 12.12 -2.12 -4.65
C TYR A 276 13.54 -2.62 -4.88
N TYR A 277 14.19 -2.19 -5.95
CA TYR A 277 15.63 -2.44 -6.17
C TYR A 277 16.49 -1.84 -5.07
N GLN A 278 16.16 -0.62 -4.63
CA GLN A 278 16.87 0.07 -3.55
C GLN A 278 16.73 -0.64 -2.19
N LEU A 279 15.77 -1.55 -2.08
CA LEU A 279 15.52 -2.34 -0.88
C LEU A 279 16.12 -3.75 -0.97
N ALA A 280 16.59 -4.16 -2.14
CA ALA A 280 17.15 -5.50 -2.36
C ALA A 280 18.61 -5.55 -1.85
N PRO A 281 18.97 -6.44 -0.90
CA PRO A 281 20.32 -6.52 -0.34
C PRO A 281 21.41 -6.86 -1.36
N MET A 282 21.07 -7.55 -2.45
CA MET A 282 22.01 -7.92 -3.51
C MET A 282 22.43 -6.77 -4.44
N PHE A 283 21.80 -5.61 -4.32
CA PHE A 283 22.14 -4.46 -5.17
C PHE A 283 23.56 -3.92 -4.94
N PRO A 284 24.08 -3.80 -3.69
CA PRO A 284 25.47 -3.46 -3.45
C PRO A 284 26.45 -4.46 -4.07
N ASP A 285 26.23 -5.77 -3.88
CA ASP A 285 27.09 -6.82 -4.43
C ASP A 285 27.12 -6.81 -5.95
N MET A 286 25.99 -6.50 -6.58
CA MET A 286 25.91 -6.35 -8.04
C MET A 286 26.64 -5.09 -8.52
N LEU A 287 26.53 -3.97 -7.82
CA LEU A 287 27.31 -2.76 -8.14
C LEU A 287 28.80 -3.03 -8.00
N GLU A 288 29.22 -3.75 -6.96
CA GLU A 288 30.60 -4.14 -6.75
C GLU A 288 31.09 -5.05 -7.89
N THR A 289 30.30 -6.03 -8.32
CA THR A 289 30.64 -6.90 -9.46
C THR A 289 30.71 -6.13 -10.78
N LEU A 290 29.79 -5.20 -11.03
CA LEU A 290 29.76 -4.39 -12.26
C LEU A 290 30.78 -3.25 -12.26
N SER A 291 31.13 -2.72 -11.10
CA SER A 291 32.08 -1.62 -10.92
C SER A 291 33.46 -2.07 -10.40
N GLY A 292 33.59 -3.34 -10.04
CA GLY A 292 34.78 -3.86 -9.37
C GLY A 292 36.10 -3.64 -10.13
N SER A 293 36.08 -3.70 -11.48
CA SER A 293 37.22 -3.32 -12.27
C SER A 293 37.49 -1.80 -12.28
N TYR A 294 36.49 -0.99 -12.14
CA TYR A 294 36.62 0.48 -12.13
C TYR A 294 36.99 1.05 -10.74
N LEU A 295 36.57 0.42 -9.68
CA LEU A 295 36.87 0.87 -8.30
C LEU A 295 38.30 0.59 -7.90
N HIS A 296 38.90 -0.51 -8.39
CA HIS A 296 40.34 -0.81 -8.18
C HIS A 296 41.27 0.25 -8.80
N ASP A 297 40.84 0.86 -9.90
CA ASP A 297 41.64 1.89 -10.58
C ASP A 297 41.49 3.28 -9.99
N ILE A 298 40.41 3.53 -9.18
CA ILE A 298 40.07 4.85 -8.63
C ILE A 298 40.41 4.96 -7.15
N LEU A 299 40.36 3.87 -6.38
CA LEU A 299 40.72 3.87 -4.98
C LEU A 299 42.24 3.86 -4.81
N PRO A 300 42.85 4.83 -4.13
CA PRO A 300 44.25 4.81 -3.83
C PRO A 300 44.55 3.58 -2.96
N ASN A 301 45.67 2.88 -3.29
CA ASN A 301 46.11 1.74 -2.49
C ASN A 301 46.49 2.23 -1.09
N LEU A 302 45.61 1.97 -0.12
CA LEU A 302 45.75 2.43 1.27
C LEU A 302 46.99 1.87 1.97
N GLU A 303 47.57 0.79 1.46
CA GLU A 303 48.84 0.22 1.98
C GLU A 303 50.00 1.21 1.84
N ASN A 304 49.96 2.12 0.89
CA ASN A 304 51.00 3.14 0.69
C ASN A 304 50.92 4.30 1.66
N PHE A 305 49.81 4.50 2.38
CA PHE A 305 49.63 5.56 3.35
C PHE A 305 50.15 5.22 4.76
N TYR A 306 50.40 3.94 5.05
CA TYR A 306 50.90 3.49 6.37
C TYR A 306 52.42 3.31 6.41
N ASN A 307 53.13 3.44 5.27
CA ASN A 307 54.59 3.22 5.19
C ASN A 307 55.43 4.53 5.24
N ASP A 308 54.81 5.69 5.30
CA ASP A 308 55.53 6.99 5.36
C ASP A 308 55.71 7.54 6.78
N GLU A 309 55.42 6.78 7.85
CA GLU A 309 55.70 7.12 9.27
C GLU A 309 56.65 6.16 9.95
N THR A 310 57.83 5.89 9.30
CA THR A 310 58.97 5.31 10.00
C THR A 310 60.24 6.05 9.68
#